data_06f1ec38a54f3148baaefc0427a5873a
#
_entry.id   06f1ec38a54f3148baaefc0427a5873a
#
_cell.length_a   1.000
_cell.length_b   1.000
_cell.length_c   1.000
_cell.angle_alpha   90.00
_cell.angle_beta   90.00
_cell.angle_gamma   90.00
#
_symmetry.space_group_name_H-M   'P 1'
#
loop_
_entity.id
_entity.type
_entity.pdbx_description
1 polymer ?
#
loop_
_entity_poly.entity_id
_entity_poly.type
_entity_poly.pdbx_seq_one_letter_code
_entity_poly.pdbx_strand_id
1 'polypeptide(L)'
;MTQVDVLAIAAHPDDIELICGGTLIRAQMLGRKTGILDLAAGELASRGTPELRATEAAKAAKVMGVSVRRNLGLPDGGITNTPATRAMVAVVIRQLKPSVVITHSMHGRHPDHPVVAQLVRDACFVAGLKLVEQDIPPHRPKKVIHALSFREDNQKPTFVVDISDAFEKKLEAIGCYKSQFGDAVQAGEVYPNGEPLNDLIRHHAAHYGSLIRCRYGEPFYTTETMRVDDVAALEVATF
;
A
#
# COMPACT_ATOMS: atom_id res chain seq x y z
N MET A 1 -10.66 -1.36 -20.58
CA MET A 1 -9.62 -1.11 -19.55
C MET A 1 -10.03 -1.84 -18.28
N THR A 2 -9.09 -2.44 -17.57
CA THR A 2 -9.37 -3.15 -16.30
C THR A 2 -9.76 -2.13 -15.24
N GLN A 3 -10.98 -2.24 -14.68
CA GLN A 3 -11.38 -1.46 -13.51
C GLN A 3 -11.02 -2.24 -12.25
N VAL A 4 -10.71 -1.54 -11.16
CA VAL A 4 -10.41 -2.13 -9.87
C VAL A 4 -11.29 -1.53 -8.77
N ASP A 5 -11.57 -2.29 -7.71
CA ASP A 5 -12.31 -1.80 -6.55
C ASP A 5 -11.38 -1.05 -5.58
N VAL A 6 -10.16 -1.58 -5.42
CA VAL A 6 -9.12 -1.06 -4.53
C VAL A 6 -7.83 -0.86 -5.32
N LEU A 7 -7.26 0.34 -5.26
CA LEU A 7 -5.94 0.66 -5.82
C LEU A 7 -5.00 1.04 -4.68
N ALA A 8 -3.92 0.29 -4.50
CA ALA A 8 -2.85 0.67 -3.59
C ALA A 8 -1.76 1.43 -4.36
N ILE A 9 -1.35 2.59 -3.84
CA ILE A 9 -0.35 3.48 -4.46
C ILE A 9 0.75 3.73 -3.44
N ALA A 10 1.99 3.37 -3.79
CA ALA A 10 3.15 3.55 -2.93
C ALA A 10 4.36 4.10 -3.68
N ALA A 11 5.40 4.46 -2.94
CA ALA A 11 6.62 5.02 -3.50
C ALA A 11 7.37 4.00 -4.34
N HIS A 12 7.65 2.81 -3.77
CA HIS A 12 8.55 1.82 -4.38
C HIS A 12 7.91 0.44 -4.48
N PRO A 13 8.38 -0.41 -5.40
CA PRO A 13 8.03 -1.83 -5.41
C PRO A 13 8.55 -2.50 -4.12
N ASP A 14 7.72 -3.17 -3.39
CA ASP A 14 7.81 -3.84 -2.08
C ASP A 14 7.05 -3.14 -0.94
N ASP A 15 6.88 -1.83 -0.99
CA ASP A 15 6.15 -1.08 0.04
C ASP A 15 4.74 -1.65 0.30
N ILE A 16 3.98 -1.88 -0.77
CA ILE A 16 2.58 -2.35 -0.68
C ILE A 16 2.50 -3.72 -0.02
N GLU A 17 3.41 -4.62 -0.37
CA GLU A 17 3.47 -5.94 0.23
C GLU A 17 3.69 -5.87 1.74
N LEU A 18 4.53 -4.92 2.18
CA LEU A 18 4.83 -4.71 3.60
C LEU A 18 3.67 -4.08 4.35
N ILE A 19 3.06 -2.99 3.83
CA ILE A 19 2.12 -2.17 4.60
C ILE A 19 0.65 -2.58 4.45
N CYS A 20 0.23 -3.16 3.30
CA CYS A 20 -1.16 -3.53 3.06
C CYS A 20 -1.36 -4.76 2.14
N GLY A 21 -0.33 -5.57 1.94
CA GLY A 21 -0.41 -6.75 1.07
C GLY A 21 -1.46 -7.76 1.50
N GLY A 22 -1.58 -8.00 2.80
CA GLY A 22 -2.61 -8.89 3.36
C GLY A 22 -4.02 -8.38 3.11
N THR A 23 -4.23 -7.07 3.23
CA THR A 23 -5.52 -6.42 2.94
C THR A 23 -5.91 -6.55 1.47
N LEU A 24 -4.97 -6.39 0.53
CA LEU A 24 -5.25 -6.60 -0.90
C LEU A 24 -5.59 -8.06 -1.21
N ILE A 25 -4.88 -9.01 -0.61
CA ILE A 25 -5.17 -10.45 -0.73
C ILE A 25 -6.55 -10.74 -0.14
N ARG A 26 -6.86 -10.21 1.06
CA ARG A 26 -8.18 -10.37 1.68
C ARG A 26 -9.29 -9.79 0.82
N ALA A 27 -9.10 -8.61 0.26
CA ALA A 27 -10.05 -8.00 -0.67
C ALA A 27 -10.29 -8.90 -1.89
N GLN A 28 -9.25 -9.48 -2.46
CA GLN A 28 -9.33 -10.43 -3.57
C GLN A 28 -10.10 -11.70 -3.18
N MET A 29 -9.87 -12.27 -1.99
CA MET A 29 -10.63 -13.41 -1.46
C MET A 29 -12.13 -13.10 -1.33
N LEU A 30 -12.48 -11.83 -1.08
CA LEU A 30 -13.87 -11.33 -1.05
C LEU A 30 -14.43 -10.97 -2.44
N GLY A 31 -13.73 -11.35 -3.53
CA GLY A 31 -14.18 -11.12 -4.90
C GLY A 31 -13.93 -9.70 -5.43
N ARG A 32 -13.14 -8.87 -4.72
CA ARG A 32 -12.80 -7.52 -5.18
C ARG A 32 -11.62 -7.56 -6.13
N LYS A 33 -11.64 -6.69 -7.14
CA LYS A 33 -10.49 -6.48 -8.03
C LYS A 33 -9.53 -5.47 -7.39
N THR A 34 -8.26 -5.86 -7.29
CA THR A 34 -7.22 -5.01 -6.70
C THR A 34 -6.19 -4.59 -7.74
N GLY A 35 -5.59 -3.42 -7.54
CA GLY A 35 -4.50 -2.90 -8.37
C GLY A 35 -3.40 -2.30 -7.52
N ILE A 36 -2.19 -2.22 -8.09
CA ILE A 36 -1.02 -1.58 -7.50
C ILE A 36 -0.46 -0.54 -8.48
N LEU A 37 -0.06 0.60 -7.94
CA LEU A 37 0.71 1.63 -8.62
C LEU A 37 1.95 1.97 -7.79
N ASP A 38 3.11 1.58 -8.29
CA ASP A 38 4.40 2.03 -7.79
C ASP A 38 4.76 3.37 -8.46
N LEU A 39 5.24 4.36 -7.71
CA LEU A 39 5.56 5.66 -8.30
C LEU A 39 6.98 5.71 -8.85
N ALA A 40 7.97 5.11 -8.18
CA ALA A 40 9.35 4.99 -8.62
C ALA A 40 9.72 3.52 -8.89
N ALA A 41 10.84 3.28 -9.57
CA ALA A 41 11.32 1.94 -9.87
C ALA A 41 12.25 1.36 -8.79
N GLY A 42 12.66 2.17 -7.80
CA GLY A 42 13.61 1.79 -6.76
C GLY A 42 15.06 1.82 -7.26
N GLU A 43 15.38 2.73 -8.17
CA GLU A 43 16.70 2.82 -8.83
C GLU A 43 17.83 3.28 -7.92
N LEU A 44 17.53 3.90 -6.78
CA LEU A 44 18.50 4.25 -5.75
C LEU A 44 18.69 3.17 -4.68
N ALA A 45 17.99 2.04 -4.80
CA ALA A 45 18.18 0.94 -3.85
C ALA A 45 19.63 0.44 -3.85
N SER A 46 20.15 0.17 -2.65
CA SER A 46 21.53 -0.34 -2.47
C SER A 46 21.75 -1.72 -3.10
N ARG A 47 20.69 -2.41 -3.51
CA ARG A 47 20.72 -3.79 -4.01
C ARG A 47 19.73 -4.02 -5.15
N GLY A 48 20.09 -4.93 -6.05
CA GLY A 48 19.30 -5.24 -7.22
C GLY A 48 19.43 -4.17 -8.31
N THR A 49 18.62 -4.30 -9.34
CA THR A 49 18.45 -3.32 -10.42
C THR A 49 16.96 -3.05 -10.62
N PRO A 50 16.57 -1.94 -11.27
CA PRO A 50 15.16 -1.67 -11.59
C PRO A 50 14.49 -2.82 -12.36
N GLU A 51 15.20 -3.47 -13.29
CA GLU A 51 14.67 -4.59 -14.09
C GLU A 51 14.42 -5.84 -13.24
N LEU A 52 15.37 -6.15 -12.33
CA LEU A 52 15.20 -7.24 -11.38
C LEU A 52 14.02 -6.95 -10.45
N ARG A 53 13.94 -5.74 -9.91
CA ARG A 53 12.86 -5.28 -9.04
C ARG A 53 11.49 -5.35 -9.72
N ALA A 54 11.41 -4.94 -11.00
CA ALA A 54 10.19 -5.08 -11.80
C ALA A 54 9.77 -6.56 -11.96
N THR A 55 10.74 -7.45 -12.14
CA THR A 55 10.48 -8.90 -12.23
C THR A 55 9.97 -9.46 -10.90
N GLU A 56 10.56 -9.04 -9.78
CA GLU A 56 10.15 -9.43 -8.42
C GLU A 56 8.75 -8.90 -8.10
N ALA A 57 8.47 -7.64 -8.44
CA ALA A 57 7.16 -7.00 -8.29
C ALA A 57 6.06 -7.72 -9.09
N ALA A 58 6.36 -8.13 -10.32
CA ALA A 58 5.42 -8.91 -11.14
C ALA A 58 5.10 -10.29 -10.51
N LYS A 59 6.11 -10.96 -9.93
CA LYS A 59 5.90 -12.23 -9.20
C LYS A 59 5.04 -12.00 -7.94
N ALA A 60 5.34 -10.98 -7.14
CA ALA A 60 4.57 -10.63 -5.96
C ALA A 60 3.11 -10.31 -6.31
N ALA A 61 2.87 -9.51 -7.35
CA ALA A 61 1.53 -9.22 -7.86
C ALA A 61 0.76 -10.49 -8.24
N LYS A 62 1.42 -11.46 -8.87
CA LYS A 62 0.83 -12.77 -9.21
C LYS A 62 0.47 -13.58 -7.96
N VAL A 63 1.36 -13.65 -6.97
CA VAL A 63 1.11 -14.30 -5.68
C VAL A 63 -0.09 -13.67 -5.00
N MET A 64 -0.16 -12.34 -4.94
CA MET A 64 -1.27 -11.61 -4.31
C MET A 64 -2.59 -11.71 -5.09
N GLY A 65 -2.57 -12.13 -6.36
CA GLY A 65 -3.75 -12.15 -7.23
C GLY A 65 -4.18 -10.76 -7.72
N VAL A 66 -3.26 -9.80 -7.76
CA VAL A 66 -3.53 -8.42 -8.20
C VAL A 66 -3.87 -8.38 -9.68
N SER A 67 -4.94 -7.70 -10.04
CA SER A 67 -5.45 -7.63 -11.42
C SER A 67 -4.59 -6.76 -12.34
N VAL A 68 -3.91 -5.76 -11.77
CA VAL A 68 -3.04 -4.82 -12.51
C VAL A 68 -1.98 -4.25 -11.58
N ARG A 69 -0.73 -4.21 -12.06
CA ARG A 69 0.36 -3.45 -11.43
C ARG A 69 0.99 -2.55 -12.48
N ARG A 70 1.27 -1.31 -12.11
CA ARG A 70 1.93 -0.31 -12.95
C ARG A 70 3.02 0.40 -12.16
N ASN A 71 3.98 0.99 -12.89
CA ASN A 71 4.99 1.88 -12.35
C ASN A 71 5.01 3.17 -13.16
N LEU A 72 5.11 4.34 -12.51
CA LEU A 72 5.14 5.64 -13.18
C LEU A 72 6.56 6.09 -13.58
N GLY A 73 7.61 5.48 -13.02
CA GLY A 73 8.99 5.85 -13.29
C GLY A 73 9.36 7.26 -12.81
N LEU A 74 8.75 7.72 -11.71
CA LEU A 74 9.19 8.95 -11.05
C LEU A 74 10.55 8.71 -10.40
N PRO A 75 11.39 9.75 -10.24
CA PRO A 75 12.73 9.61 -9.69
C PRO A 75 12.67 9.14 -8.22
N ASP A 76 13.36 8.05 -7.91
CA ASP A 76 13.53 7.52 -6.55
C ASP A 76 14.28 8.52 -5.67
N GLY A 77 13.88 8.67 -4.43
CA GLY A 77 14.45 9.67 -3.50
C GLY A 77 14.17 11.13 -3.89
N GLY A 78 13.45 11.36 -4.98
CA GLY A 78 13.13 12.68 -5.53
C GLY A 78 11.68 12.87 -5.91
N ILE A 79 10.77 12.05 -5.39
CA ILE A 79 9.34 12.19 -5.67
C ILE A 79 8.84 13.53 -5.10
N THR A 80 8.15 14.30 -5.94
CA THR A 80 7.62 15.62 -5.55
C THR A 80 6.13 15.72 -5.80
N ASN A 81 5.42 16.45 -4.94
CA ASN A 81 4.00 16.73 -5.09
C ASN A 81 3.78 18.02 -5.89
N THR A 82 3.82 17.91 -7.20
CA THR A 82 3.63 19.02 -8.16
C THR A 82 2.34 18.85 -8.98
N PRO A 83 1.86 19.89 -9.67
CA PRO A 83 0.74 19.73 -10.60
C PRO A 83 0.97 18.64 -11.65
N ALA A 84 2.18 18.50 -12.16
CA ALA A 84 2.52 17.48 -13.15
C ALA A 84 2.42 16.06 -12.59
N THR A 85 3.03 15.78 -11.42
CA THR A 85 2.98 14.47 -10.79
C THR A 85 1.57 14.10 -10.33
N ARG A 86 0.77 15.09 -9.85
CA ARG A 86 -0.66 14.88 -9.55
C ARG A 86 -1.44 14.46 -10.79
N ALA A 87 -1.19 15.10 -11.94
CA ALA A 87 -1.85 14.74 -13.20
C ALA A 87 -1.49 13.31 -13.62
N MET A 88 -0.22 12.91 -13.54
CA MET A 88 0.21 11.54 -13.86
C MET A 88 -0.53 10.50 -13.01
N VAL A 89 -0.60 10.69 -11.71
CA VAL A 89 -1.34 9.79 -10.79
C VAL A 89 -2.84 9.84 -11.08
N ALA A 90 -3.41 11.03 -11.31
CA ALA A 90 -4.83 11.22 -11.63
C ALA A 90 -5.25 10.48 -12.91
N VAL A 91 -4.40 10.44 -13.93
CA VAL A 91 -4.63 9.66 -15.17
C VAL A 91 -4.83 8.18 -14.83
N VAL A 92 -3.95 7.59 -14.01
CA VAL A 92 -4.07 6.18 -13.62
C VAL A 92 -5.35 5.93 -12.82
N ILE A 93 -5.68 6.82 -11.87
CA ILE A 93 -6.93 6.75 -11.09
C ILE A 93 -8.16 6.77 -12.01
N ARG A 94 -8.20 7.66 -13.01
CA ARG A 94 -9.30 7.72 -13.98
C ARG A 94 -9.41 6.48 -14.86
N GLN A 95 -8.27 5.92 -15.25
CA GLN A 95 -8.22 4.70 -16.08
C GLN A 95 -8.70 3.47 -15.32
N LEU A 96 -8.30 3.33 -14.05
CA LEU A 96 -8.60 2.16 -13.22
C LEU A 96 -9.89 2.29 -12.41
N LYS A 97 -10.39 3.50 -12.21
CA LYS A 97 -11.65 3.85 -11.52
C LYS A 97 -11.83 3.17 -10.15
N PRO A 98 -10.85 3.22 -9.22
CA PRO A 98 -10.99 2.62 -7.91
C PRO A 98 -12.05 3.32 -7.05
N SER A 99 -12.79 2.55 -6.26
CA SER A 99 -13.65 3.12 -5.20
C SER A 99 -12.84 3.51 -3.97
N VAL A 100 -11.76 2.77 -3.69
CA VAL A 100 -10.88 2.96 -2.55
C VAL A 100 -9.44 3.09 -3.05
N VAL A 101 -8.72 4.07 -2.52
CA VAL A 101 -7.27 4.19 -2.68
C VAL A 101 -6.61 3.97 -1.33
N ILE A 102 -5.60 3.10 -1.26
CA ILE A 102 -4.73 2.91 -0.11
C ILE A 102 -3.36 3.51 -0.44
N THR A 103 -2.77 4.24 0.49
CA THR A 103 -1.43 4.81 0.32
C THR A 103 -0.66 4.81 1.64
N HIS A 104 0.58 5.32 1.62
CA HIS A 104 1.41 5.48 2.81
C HIS A 104 0.76 6.33 3.91
N SER A 105 1.28 6.18 5.12
CA SER A 105 1.08 7.14 6.20
C SER A 105 1.62 8.52 5.81
N MET A 106 0.96 9.58 6.33
CA MET A 106 1.47 10.97 6.23
C MET A 106 2.76 11.17 7.05
N HIS A 107 3.11 10.20 7.86
CA HIS A 107 4.32 10.16 8.67
C HIS A 107 5.13 8.92 8.27
N GLY A 108 6.43 9.06 8.12
CA GLY A 108 7.30 7.96 7.74
C GLY A 108 8.75 8.41 7.69
N ARG A 109 9.68 7.52 8.00
CA ARG A 109 11.12 7.81 8.01
C ARG A 109 11.73 7.96 6.60
N HIS A 110 11.14 7.25 5.60
CA HIS A 110 11.61 7.41 4.22
C HIS A 110 11.05 8.73 3.65
N PRO A 111 11.90 9.59 3.06
CA PRO A 111 11.47 10.92 2.62
C PRO A 111 10.35 10.87 1.57
N ASP A 112 10.34 9.88 0.68
CA ASP A 112 9.31 9.76 -0.36
C ASP A 112 7.93 9.37 0.22
N HIS A 113 7.86 8.59 1.31
CA HIS A 113 6.58 8.05 1.79
C HIS A 113 5.57 9.13 2.20
N PRO A 114 5.91 10.13 3.04
CA PRO A 114 5.00 11.23 3.36
C PRO A 114 4.64 12.08 2.13
N VAL A 115 5.60 12.30 1.23
CA VAL A 115 5.35 13.03 -0.01
C VAL A 115 4.35 12.29 -0.90
N VAL A 116 4.51 10.97 -1.04
CA VAL A 116 3.59 10.12 -1.82
C VAL A 116 2.20 10.09 -1.17
N ALA A 117 2.10 10.00 0.16
CA ALA A 117 0.81 10.05 0.85
C ALA A 117 0.03 11.34 0.51
N GLN A 118 0.71 12.49 0.56
CA GLN A 118 0.11 13.79 0.20
C GLN A 118 -0.18 13.89 -1.31
N LEU A 119 0.75 13.47 -2.16
CA LEU A 119 0.58 13.47 -3.62
C LEU A 119 -0.65 12.64 -4.04
N VAL A 120 -0.80 11.44 -3.49
CA VAL A 120 -1.93 10.55 -3.79
C VAL A 120 -3.25 11.16 -3.36
N ARG A 121 -3.31 11.75 -2.16
CA ARG A 121 -4.50 12.46 -1.67
C ARG A 121 -4.90 13.60 -2.62
N ASP A 122 -3.95 14.45 -2.99
CA ASP A 122 -4.18 15.56 -3.92
C ASP A 122 -4.59 15.05 -5.31
N ALA A 123 -3.94 14.01 -5.82
CA ALA A 123 -4.26 13.41 -7.10
C ALA A 123 -5.68 12.79 -7.14
N CYS A 124 -6.14 12.20 -6.05
CA CYS A 124 -7.52 11.72 -5.94
C CYS A 124 -8.54 12.87 -6.07
N PHE A 125 -8.23 14.03 -5.49
CA PHE A 125 -9.06 15.23 -5.70
C PHE A 125 -9.02 15.72 -7.15
N VAL A 126 -7.81 15.84 -7.70
CA VAL A 126 -7.57 16.31 -9.08
C VAL A 126 -8.24 15.38 -10.10
N ALA A 127 -8.21 14.07 -9.88
CA ALA A 127 -8.84 13.08 -10.76
C ALA A 127 -10.37 13.27 -10.92
N GLY A 128 -11.02 13.95 -9.97
CA GLY A 128 -12.43 14.30 -10.04
C GLY A 128 -12.74 15.62 -10.80
N LEU A 129 -11.73 16.40 -11.18
CA LEU A 129 -11.93 17.71 -11.81
C LEU A 129 -12.15 17.58 -13.33
N LYS A 130 -13.26 18.10 -13.86
CA LYS A 130 -13.66 17.93 -15.27
C LYS A 130 -12.68 18.53 -16.28
N LEU A 131 -11.98 19.61 -15.91
CA LEU A 131 -11.09 20.35 -16.81
C LEU A 131 -9.63 19.88 -16.77
N VAL A 132 -9.33 18.87 -16.00
CA VAL A 132 -8.00 18.23 -15.95
C VAL A 132 -8.07 16.93 -16.76
N GLU A 133 -7.06 16.68 -17.63
CA GLU A 133 -6.96 15.45 -18.45
C GLU A 133 -8.31 15.12 -19.14
N GLN A 134 -8.77 16.03 -20.00
CA GLN A 134 -10.12 16.02 -20.58
C GLN A 134 -10.44 14.81 -21.45
N ASP A 135 -9.41 14.14 -21.99
CA ASP A 135 -9.56 12.94 -22.82
C ASP A 135 -10.01 11.69 -22.03
N ILE A 136 -9.90 11.73 -20.70
CA ILE A 136 -10.30 10.63 -19.81
C ILE A 136 -11.39 11.12 -18.85
N PRO A 137 -12.58 10.50 -18.82
CA PRO A 137 -13.67 10.93 -17.95
C PRO A 137 -13.23 11.06 -16.48
N PRO A 138 -13.67 12.11 -15.77
CA PRO A 138 -13.30 12.32 -14.38
C PRO A 138 -13.78 11.16 -13.51
N HIS A 139 -12.95 10.81 -12.54
CA HIS A 139 -13.27 9.81 -11.52
C HIS A 139 -12.67 10.21 -10.18
N ARG A 140 -13.48 10.24 -9.13
CA ARG A 140 -13.01 10.51 -7.77
C ARG A 140 -13.24 9.28 -6.91
N PRO A 141 -12.18 8.69 -6.33
CA PRO A 141 -12.32 7.63 -5.34
C PRO A 141 -13.19 8.10 -4.15
N LYS A 142 -13.95 7.18 -3.59
CA LYS A 142 -14.82 7.50 -2.44
C LYS A 142 -14.04 7.58 -1.13
N LYS A 143 -12.88 6.91 -1.05
CA LYS A 143 -12.07 6.78 0.17
C LYS A 143 -10.60 6.84 -0.19
N VAL A 144 -9.83 7.58 0.62
CA VAL A 144 -8.38 7.49 0.69
C VAL A 144 -8.03 6.99 2.09
N ILE A 145 -7.31 5.88 2.17
CA ILE A 145 -6.95 5.20 3.41
C ILE A 145 -5.43 5.18 3.51
N HIS A 146 -4.92 5.48 4.67
CA HIS A 146 -3.49 5.49 4.94
C HIS A 146 -3.11 4.22 5.71
N ALA A 147 -2.22 3.41 5.14
CA ALA A 147 -1.60 2.30 5.86
C ALA A 147 -0.54 2.84 6.81
N LEU A 148 -0.49 2.34 8.05
CA LEU A 148 0.56 2.72 8.97
C LEU A 148 1.91 2.20 8.47
N SER A 149 2.95 2.99 8.71
CA SER A 149 4.29 2.63 8.29
C SER A 149 4.79 1.41 9.06
N PHE A 150 5.40 0.47 8.35
CA PHE A 150 6.06 -0.66 8.98
C PHE A 150 7.24 -0.19 9.83
N ARG A 151 7.33 -0.67 11.08
CA ARG A 151 8.33 -0.30 12.10
C ARG A 151 8.25 1.14 12.62
N GLU A 152 7.11 1.81 12.45
CA GLU A 152 6.89 3.13 13.00
C GLU A 152 5.54 3.18 13.69
N ASP A 153 5.52 3.62 14.94
CA ASP A 153 4.30 3.72 15.76
C ASP A 153 3.98 5.19 16.03
N ASN A 154 3.83 5.95 14.95
CA ASN A 154 3.63 7.41 15.00
C ASN A 154 2.17 7.81 15.20
N GLN A 155 1.24 6.86 15.00
CA GLN A 155 -0.18 7.15 15.00
C GLN A 155 -1.01 5.92 15.38
N LYS A 156 -2.00 6.13 16.26
CA LYS A 156 -2.97 5.08 16.55
C LYS A 156 -3.83 4.79 15.31
N PRO A 157 -4.02 3.52 14.92
CA PRO A 157 -4.92 3.17 13.83
C PRO A 157 -6.37 3.54 14.18
N THR A 158 -7.13 3.98 13.19
CA THR A 158 -8.57 4.16 13.33
C THR A 158 -9.33 2.85 13.13
N PHE A 159 -8.74 1.91 12.40
CA PHE A 159 -9.22 0.55 12.22
C PHE A 159 -8.06 -0.39 11.84
N VAL A 160 -8.31 -1.68 12.01
CA VAL A 160 -7.38 -2.76 11.63
C VAL A 160 -8.15 -3.73 10.74
N VAL A 161 -7.52 -4.21 9.68
CA VAL A 161 -8.09 -5.26 8.81
C VAL A 161 -7.57 -6.61 9.27
N ASP A 162 -8.47 -7.56 9.56
CA ASP A 162 -8.11 -8.95 9.81
C ASP A 162 -7.56 -9.59 8.53
N ILE A 163 -6.28 -9.97 8.59
CA ILE A 163 -5.57 -10.62 7.49
C ILE A 163 -5.13 -12.05 7.84
N SER A 164 -5.73 -12.65 8.88
CA SER A 164 -5.28 -13.96 9.40
C SER A 164 -5.24 -15.03 8.30
N ASP A 165 -6.26 -15.10 7.46
CA ASP A 165 -6.34 -16.06 6.35
C ASP A 165 -5.44 -15.69 5.15
N ALA A 166 -5.00 -14.45 5.06
CA ALA A 166 -4.17 -13.92 3.97
C ALA A 166 -2.68 -13.85 4.34
N PHE A 167 -2.33 -14.06 5.61
CA PHE A 167 -1.03 -13.73 6.16
C PHE A 167 0.13 -14.52 5.53
N GLU A 168 0.00 -15.82 5.39
CA GLU A 168 1.07 -16.65 4.82
C GLU A 168 1.31 -16.29 3.34
N LYS A 169 0.23 -15.96 2.61
CA LYS A 169 0.33 -15.50 1.22
C LYS A 169 0.97 -14.10 1.12
N LYS A 170 0.76 -13.23 2.11
CA LYS A 170 1.50 -11.97 2.24
C LYS A 170 3.00 -12.21 2.40
N LEU A 171 3.41 -13.13 3.27
CA LEU A 171 4.83 -13.48 3.43
C LEU A 171 5.44 -14.05 2.15
N GLU A 172 4.69 -14.90 1.43
CA GLU A 172 5.12 -15.41 0.11
C GLU A 172 5.33 -14.27 -0.90
N ALA A 173 4.44 -13.28 -0.93
CA ALA A 173 4.58 -12.12 -1.82
C ALA A 173 5.82 -11.27 -1.48
N ILE A 174 6.06 -11.00 -0.19
CA ILE A 174 7.26 -10.29 0.28
C ILE A 174 8.53 -11.10 -0.08
N GLY A 175 8.49 -12.42 0.07
CA GLY A 175 9.58 -13.33 -0.30
C GLY A 175 9.93 -13.36 -1.80
N CYS A 176 9.10 -12.76 -2.67
CA CYS A 176 9.43 -12.57 -4.08
C CYS A 176 10.57 -11.57 -4.29
N TYR A 177 10.77 -10.63 -3.36
CA TYR A 177 11.81 -9.59 -3.43
C TYR A 177 13.14 -10.09 -2.85
N LYS A 178 13.71 -11.10 -3.48
CA LYS A 178 14.97 -11.71 -3.03
C LYS A 178 16.15 -10.74 -3.06
N SER A 179 16.14 -9.78 -3.99
CA SER A 179 17.17 -8.73 -4.03
C SER A 179 17.16 -7.85 -2.79
N GLN A 180 16.01 -7.69 -2.15
CA GLN A 180 15.83 -6.81 -0.98
C GLN A 180 15.85 -7.57 0.34
N PHE A 181 15.25 -8.77 0.38
CA PHE A 181 14.94 -9.51 1.61
C PHE A 181 15.36 -10.98 1.56
N GLY A 182 16.10 -11.42 0.51
CA GLY A 182 16.50 -12.82 0.35
C GLY A 182 17.59 -13.26 1.34
N ASP A 183 17.84 -14.56 1.37
CA ASP A 183 18.80 -15.21 2.29
C ASP A 183 20.24 -14.70 2.15
N ALA A 184 20.61 -14.14 0.97
CA ALA A 184 21.91 -13.52 0.72
C ALA A 184 22.06 -12.16 1.43
N VAL A 185 20.95 -11.59 1.93
CA VAL A 185 20.93 -10.33 2.69
C VAL A 185 21.04 -10.67 4.15
N GLN A 186 22.15 -10.30 4.79
CA GLN A 186 22.28 -10.51 6.23
C GLN A 186 21.24 -9.68 6.98
N ALA A 187 20.52 -10.31 7.90
CA ALA A 187 19.46 -9.65 8.68
C ALA A 187 19.96 -8.35 9.35
N GLY A 188 21.18 -8.33 9.87
CA GLY A 188 21.80 -7.15 10.48
C GLY A 188 22.08 -5.99 9.54
N GLU A 189 22.12 -6.20 8.21
CA GLU A 189 22.27 -5.12 7.24
C GLU A 189 20.94 -4.41 6.97
N VAL A 190 19.81 -5.14 7.05
CA VAL A 190 18.45 -4.61 6.86
C VAL A 190 17.85 -4.20 8.22
N TYR A 191 18.12 -5.01 9.23
CA TYR A 191 17.58 -4.84 10.59
C TYR A 191 18.70 -4.92 11.62
N PRO A 192 19.01 -3.81 12.31
CA PRO A 192 20.14 -3.76 13.26
C PRO A 192 20.09 -4.76 14.42
N ASN A 193 18.91 -5.28 14.76
CA ASN A 193 18.73 -6.31 15.79
C ASN A 193 19.00 -7.73 15.29
N GLY A 194 19.25 -7.93 13.98
CA GLY A 194 19.53 -9.23 13.39
C GLY A 194 18.35 -10.18 13.27
N GLU A 195 17.13 -9.75 13.60
CA GLU A 195 15.95 -10.59 13.43
C GLU A 195 15.57 -10.77 11.95
N PRO A 196 15.14 -11.99 11.54
CA PRO A 196 14.61 -12.20 10.19
C PRO A 196 13.39 -11.32 9.92
N LEU A 197 13.29 -10.79 8.69
CA LEU A 197 12.17 -9.92 8.29
C LEU A 197 10.80 -10.56 8.54
N ASN A 198 10.65 -11.84 8.23
CA ASN A 198 9.40 -12.57 8.42
C ASN A 198 8.92 -12.59 9.88
N ASP A 199 9.84 -12.67 10.83
CA ASP A 199 9.51 -12.64 12.26
C ASP A 199 9.07 -11.24 12.68
N LEU A 200 9.75 -10.20 12.21
CA LEU A 200 9.35 -8.81 12.46
C LEU A 200 7.96 -8.50 11.89
N ILE A 201 7.67 -8.97 10.66
CA ILE A 201 6.34 -8.81 10.05
C ILE A 201 5.29 -9.57 10.85
N ARG A 202 5.62 -10.78 11.32
CA ARG A 202 4.72 -11.59 12.14
C ARG A 202 4.41 -10.92 13.47
N HIS A 203 5.43 -10.40 14.17
CA HIS A 203 5.26 -9.67 15.44
C HIS A 203 4.40 -8.42 15.26
N HIS A 204 4.65 -7.64 14.22
CA HIS A 204 3.87 -6.44 13.90
C HIS A 204 2.40 -6.78 13.58
N ALA A 205 2.16 -7.77 12.72
CA ALA A 205 0.81 -8.18 12.36
C ALA A 205 0.06 -8.80 13.55
N ALA A 206 0.74 -9.58 14.42
CA ALA A 206 0.15 -10.16 15.62
C ALA A 206 -0.20 -9.07 16.65
N HIS A 207 0.64 -8.03 16.81
CA HIS A 207 0.35 -6.91 17.69
C HIS A 207 -0.98 -6.24 17.28
N TYR A 208 -1.11 -5.84 15.99
CA TYR A 208 -2.34 -5.19 15.54
C TYR A 208 -3.55 -6.13 15.47
N GLY A 209 -3.33 -7.39 15.17
CA GLY A 209 -4.38 -8.42 15.24
C GLY A 209 -4.94 -8.56 16.66
N SER A 210 -4.10 -8.50 17.69
CA SER A 210 -4.52 -8.59 19.09
C SER A 210 -5.49 -7.47 19.49
N LEU A 211 -5.40 -6.29 18.89
CA LEU A 211 -6.27 -5.16 19.17
C LEU A 211 -7.72 -5.38 18.73
N ILE A 212 -7.93 -6.27 17.75
CA ILE A 212 -9.25 -6.63 17.21
C ILE A 212 -9.56 -8.11 17.41
N ARG A 213 -8.82 -8.81 18.28
CA ARG A 213 -9.00 -10.22 18.65
C ARG A 213 -8.89 -11.20 17.48
N CYS A 214 -8.07 -10.91 16.51
CA CYS A 214 -7.68 -11.84 15.46
C CYS A 214 -6.17 -12.18 15.54
N ARG A 215 -5.74 -13.16 14.75
CA ARG A 215 -4.34 -13.63 14.80
C ARG A 215 -3.38 -12.60 14.18
N TYR A 216 -3.75 -12.03 13.05
CA TYR A 216 -2.94 -11.07 12.31
C TYR A 216 -3.78 -9.93 11.76
N GLY A 217 -3.33 -8.68 11.93
CA GLY A 217 -3.99 -7.49 11.45
C GLY A 217 -3.06 -6.54 10.71
N GLU A 218 -3.59 -5.79 9.79
CA GLU A 218 -2.94 -4.64 9.16
C GLU A 218 -3.61 -3.35 9.61
N PRO A 219 -2.82 -2.39 10.13
CA PRO A 219 -3.34 -1.16 10.72
C PRO A 219 -3.50 -0.04 9.69
N PHE A 220 -4.60 0.68 9.78
CA PHE A 220 -4.92 1.81 8.92
C PHE A 220 -5.48 2.99 9.70
N TYR A 221 -5.40 4.17 9.09
CA TYR A 221 -6.17 5.31 9.53
C TYR A 221 -6.79 6.07 8.36
N THR A 222 -7.86 6.79 8.65
CA THR A 222 -8.48 7.78 7.77
C THR A 222 -8.50 9.13 8.46
N THR A 223 -8.37 10.19 7.69
CA THR A 223 -8.47 11.57 8.19
C THR A 223 -9.91 12.05 8.25
N GLU A 224 -10.82 11.35 7.60
CA GLU A 224 -12.24 11.67 7.55
C GLU A 224 -13.01 11.01 8.69
N THR A 225 -14.05 11.71 9.17
CA THR A 225 -14.98 11.16 10.16
C THR A 225 -15.84 10.06 9.52
N MET A 226 -15.88 8.90 10.16
CA MET A 226 -16.72 7.80 9.71
C MET A 226 -18.19 8.06 10.03
N ARG A 227 -19.07 7.85 9.04
CA ARG A 227 -20.52 7.82 9.27
C ARG A 227 -20.91 6.45 9.80
N VAL A 228 -21.62 6.44 10.90
CA VAL A 228 -22.23 5.24 11.50
C VAL A 228 -23.73 5.41 11.48
N ASP A 229 -24.45 4.50 10.85
CA ASP A 229 -25.91 4.54 10.79
C ASP A 229 -26.55 3.82 11.98
N ASP A 230 -25.88 2.81 12.54
CA ASP A 230 -26.34 2.04 13.70
C ASP A 230 -25.16 1.77 14.65
N VAL A 231 -25.24 2.34 15.85
CA VAL A 231 -24.18 2.17 16.87
C VAL A 231 -24.08 0.72 17.35
N ALA A 232 -25.19 -0.04 17.32
CA ALA A 232 -25.18 -1.44 17.73
C ALA A 232 -24.45 -2.36 16.74
N ALA A 233 -24.36 -1.94 15.47
CA ALA A 233 -23.62 -2.64 14.42
C ALA A 233 -22.12 -2.23 14.34
N LEU A 234 -21.67 -1.31 15.21
CA LEU A 234 -20.27 -0.89 15.24
C LEU A 234 -19.41 -1.99 15.84
N GLU A 235 -18.50 -2.53 15.02
CA GLU A 235 -17.59 -3.59 15.46
C GLU A 235 -16.44 -3.02 16.33
N VAL A 236 -16.78 -2.70 17.57
CA VAL A 236 -15.83 -2.31 18.62
C VAL A 236 -16.03 -3.25 19.80
N ALA A 237 -14.97 -3.86 20.29
CA ALA A 237 -15.00 -4.72 21.47
C ALA A 237 -14.28 -4.00 22.63
N THR A 238 -15.03 -3.59 23.64
CA THR A 238 -14.49 -2.93 24.83
C THR A 238 -13.94 -3.95 25.85
N PHE A 239 -14.56 -5.16 25.94
CA PHE A 239 -14.24 -6.20 26.92
C PHE A 239 -13.97 -7.54 26.27
#